data_3a5a315681574e93c2b2ea087a120415
#
_entry.id   3a5a315681574e93c2b2ea087a120415
#
_cell.length_a   1.000
_cell.length_b   1.000
_cell.length_c   1.000
_cell.angle_alpha   90.00
_cell.angle_beta   90.00
_cell.angle_gamma   90.00
#
_symmetry.space_group_name_H-M   'P 1'
#
loop_
_entity.id
_entity.type
_entity.pdbx_description
1 polymer ?
#
loop_
_entity_poly.entity_id
_entity_poly.type
_entity_poly.pdbx_seq_one_letter_code
_entity_poly.pdbx_strand_id
1 'polypeptide(L)'
;MPTSAHISRLVAARFQLDLLQHTMLLIARTDAESARLLSSTVDARDHAHIRGVRTRLPDGSRRVALADVLDRAEAEGRSGAEIDNLEAKWLSEVKLTTFDEGKNLSFWAGAVPSSRRLTRFGFWVLAVEQAIQESGNVPSHHKASALERYREAAAGKSNTEARDIAADIIGSQVDWDWDRASFIGALFFHLTSTLDVVPRTREGYYHTTGGVDAAVSRALAFAPYADMIWLETKTPDLQQAQSFARRIRDKFPEKWLVYNLSPSFNWSAHGYSGPYRPQLRFAT
;
A
#
# COMPACT_ATOMS: atom_id res chain seq x y z
N MET A 1 11.30 3.93 -2.12
CA MET A 1 11.73 2.57 -2.47
C MET A 1 10.77 1.54 -1.88
N PRO A 2 10.62 0.32 -2.47
CA PRO A 2 9.84 -0.78 -1.90
C PRO A 2 10.39 -1.26 -0.56
N THR A 3 9.50 -1.84 0.26
CA THR A 3 9.86 -2.40 1.58
C THR A 3 10.98 -3.45 1.47
N SER A 4 10.90 -4.38 0.51
CA SER A 4 11.92 -5.40 0.27
C SER A 4 13.29 -4.83 -0.07
N ALA A 5 13.34 -3.76 -0.87
CA ALA A 5 14.61 -3.13 -1.23
C ALA A 5 15.30 -2.47 -0.03
N HIS A 6 14.55 -1.95 0.94
CA HIS A 6 15.13 -1.46 2.19
C HIS A 6 15.63 -2.60 3.07
N ILE A 7 14.86 -3.68 3.20
CA ILE A 7 15.28 -4.89 3.92
C ILE A 7 16.59 -5.43 3.35
N SER A 8 16.73 -5.55 2.04
CA SER A 8 17.98 -6.01 1.41
C SER A 8 19.19 -5.15 1.80
N ARG A 9 18.99 -3.83 1.94
CA ARG A 9 20.07 -2.93 2.40
C ARG A 9 20.40 -3.13 3.88
N LEU A 10 19.40 -3.34 4.74
CA LEU A 10 19.62 -3.65 6.15
C LEU A 10 20.40 -4.96 6.31
N VAL A 11 20.01 -6.00 5.55
CA VAL A 11 20.71 -7.29 5.55
C VAL A 11 22.16 -7.14 5.08
N ALA A 12 22.40 -6.40 3.99
CA ALA A 12 23.74 -6.17 3.47
C ALA A 12 24.61 -5.39 4.47
N ALA A 13 24.04 -4.35 5.13
CA ALA A 13 24.74 -3.58 6.13
C ALA A 13 25.10 -4.45 7.36
N ARG A 14 24.16 -5.27 7.85
CA ARG A 14 24.41 -6.21 8.95
C ARG A 14 25.51 -7.19 8.58
N PHE A 15 25.41 -7.81 7.41
CA PHE A 15 26.42 -8.75 6.92
C PHE A 15 27.83 -8.13 6.89
N GLN A 16 27.94 -6.90 6.41
CA GLN A 16 29.24 -6.20 6.38
C GLN A 16 29.75 -5.90 7.78
N LEU A 17 28.89 -5.49 8.72
CA LEU A 17 29.28 -5.25 10.11
C LEU A 17 29.76 -6.54 10.80
N ASP A 18 29.10 -7.66 10.55
CA ASP A 18 29.46 -8.97 11.10
C ASP A 18 30.81 -9.45 10.55
N LEU A 19 31.10 -9.27 9.25
CA LEU A 19 32.39 -9.57 8.65
C LEU A 19 33.52 -8.74 9.26
N LEU A 20 33.22 -7.48 9.56
CA LEU A 20 34.19 -6.59 10.22
C LEU A 20 34.26 -6.77 11.73
N GLN A 21 33.49 -7.69 12.29
CA GLN A 21 33.33 -7.91 13.74
C GLN A 21 33.03 -6.61 14.51
N HIS A 22 32.17 -5.76 13.92
CA HIS A 22 31.84 -4.45 14.44
C HIS A 22 30.55 -4.48 15.25
N THR A 23 30.56 -3.80 16.41
CA THR A 23 29.41 -3.73 17.34
C THR A 23 28.45 -2.58 17.06
N MET A 24 28.52 -1.97 15.87
CA MET A 24 27.68 -0.85 15.46
C MET A 24 26.21 -1.27 15.39
N LEU A 25 25.33 -0.42 15.93
CA LEU A 25 23.89 -0.62 15.89
C LEU A 25 23.33 -0.19 14.53
N LEU A 26 22.38 -0.96 14.03
CA LEU A 26 21.68 -0.69 12.78
C LEU A 26 20.29 -0.13 13.06
N ILE A 27 20.03 1.08 12.58
CA ILE A 27 18.74 1.77 12.74
C ILE A 27 18.00 1.75 11.41
N ALA A 28 16.81 1.18 11.38
CA ALA A 28 15.92 1.24 10.22
C ALA A 28 14.98 2.44 10.34
N ARG A 29 15.17 3.43 9.47
CA ARG A 29 14.31 4.62 9.39
C ARG A 29 13.17 4.41 8.41
N THR A 30 11.98 4.86 8.77
CA THR A 30 10.84 4.98 7.87
C THR A 30 10.33 6.42 7.80
N ASP A 31 10.21 6.94 6.58
CA ASP A 31 9.61 8.24 6.27
C ASP A 31 8.16 8.09 5.74
N ALA A 32 7.60 6.88 5.84
CA ALA A 32 6.31 6.57 5.21
C ALA A 32 5.13 7.34 5.83
N GLU A 33 5.32 7.96 6.99
CA GLU A 33 4.32 8.87 7.55
C GLU A 33 4.01 10.03 6.59
N SER A 34 5.04 10.62 6.02
CA SER A 34 4.92 11.79 5.15
C SER A 34 5.15 11.50 3.67
N ALA A 35 5.68 10.34 3.32
CA ALA A 35 5.95 9.96 1.94
C ALA A 35 4.68 9.83 1.11
N ARG A 36 4.76 10.26 -0.15
CA ARG A 36 3.64 10.24 -1.10
C ARG A 36 3.93 9.44 -2.35
N LEU A 37 5.16 9.00 -2.55
CA LEU A 37 5.60 8.30 -3.75
C LEU A 37 6.33 7.00 -3.42
N LEU A 38 6.13 6.00 -4.27
CA LEU A 38 6.77 4.69 -4.22
C LEU A 38 7.34 4.36 -5.61
N SER A 39 8.59 3.90 -5.66
CA SER A 39 9.28 3.66 -6.93
C SER A 39 8.88 2.36 -7.63
N SER A 40 8.27 1.42 -6.94
CA SER A 40 7.89 0.12 -7.52
C SER A 40 6.85 -0.60 -6.66
N THR A 41 6.06 -1.45 -7.28
CA THR A 41 5.03 -2.28 -6.65
C THR A 41 5.48 -3.71 -6.40
N VAL A 42 6.77 -3.98 -6.50
CA VAL A 42 7.32 -5.35 -6.39
C VAL A 42 7.05 -6.02 -5.03
N ASP A 43 6.80 -5.24 -3.99
CA ASP A 43 6.54 -5.74 -2.64
C ASP A 43 5.05 -5.64 -2.29
N ALA A 44 4.41 -6.78 -2.08
CA ALA A 44 2.99 -6.84 -1.74
C ALA A 44 2.63 -6.11 -0.43
N ARG A 45 3.58 -5.96 0.50
CA ARG A 45 3.37 -5.21 1.76
C ARG A 45 3.09 -3.73 1.54
N ASP A 46 3.61 -3.16 0.46
CA ASP A 46 3.40 -1.76 0.10
C ASP A 46 2.05 -1.53 -0.60
N HIS A 47 1.41 -2.57 -1.14
CA HIS A 47 0.23 -2.44 -2.00
C HIS A 47 -0.98 -1.79 -1.33
N ALA A 48 -1.21 -2.04 -0.03
CA ALA A 48 -2.34 -1.45 0.70
C ALA A 48 -2.29 0.09 0.74
N HIS A 49 -1.11 0.66 0.52
CA HIS A 49 -0.86 2.10 0.59
C HIS A 49 -0.81 2.77 -0.79
N ILE A 50 -0.89 2.01 -1.89
CA ILE A 50 -0.91 2.56 -3.24
C ILE A 50 -2.28 3.17 -3.53
N ARG A 51 -2.26 4.34 -4.16
CA ARG A 51 -3.46 5.10 -4.51
C ARG A 51 -3.75 4.98 -6.00
N GLY A 52 -5.01 4.81 -6.30
CA GLY A 52 -5.52 4.76 -7.64
C GLY A 52 -6.70 5.70 -7.82
N VAL A 53 -7.28 5.70 -9.01
CA VAL A 53 -8.42 6.53 -9.38
C VAL A 53 -9.44 5.71 -10.16
N ARG A 54 -10.70 6.12 -10.08
CA ARG A 54 -11.74 5.64 -10.98
C ARG A 54 -11.67 6.41 -12.28
N THR A 55 -11.56 5.71 -13.38
CA THR A 55 -11.67 6.33 -14.71
C THR A 55 -13.12 6.38 -15.20
N ARG A 56 -13.98 5.47 -14.74
CA ARG A 56 -15.41 5.52 -15.09
C ARG A 56 -16.13 6.57 -14.24
N LEU A 57 -16.75 7.52 -14.92
CA LEU A 57 -17.55 8.57 -14.30
C LEU A 57 -18.98 8.11 -14.02
N PRO A 58 -19.73 8.81 -13.12
CA PRO A 58 -21.12 8.43 -12.79
C PRO A 58 -22.07 8.41 -13.99
N ASP A 59 -21.78 9.20 -15.02
CA ASP A 59 -22.55 9.25 -16.27
C ASP A 59 -22.23 8.10 -17.24
N GLY A 60 -21.33 7.17 -16.84
CA GLY A 60 -20.90 6.04 -17.65
C GLY A 60 -19.75 6.35 -18.63
N SER A 61 -19.38 7.62 -18.78
CA SER A 61 -18.22 8.01 -19.59
C SER A 61 -16.90 7.59 -18.91
N ARG A 62 -15.82 7.59 -19.68
CA ARG A 62 -14.47 7.32 -19.15
C ARG A 62 -13.64 8.60 -19.12
N ARG A 63 -12.99 8.84 -17.99
CA ARG A 63 -11.94 9.85 -17.89
C ARG A 63 -10.71 9.35 -18.67
N VAL A 64 -10.06 10.24 -19.37
CA VAL A 64 -8.79 9.96 -20.04
C VAL A 64 -7.74 9.64 -18.96
N ALA A 65 -6.99 8.56 -19.13
CA ALA A 65 -5.95 8.17 -18.18
C ALA A 65 -4.83 9.23 -18.16
N LEU A 66 -4.16 9.38 -17.00
CA LEU A 66 -3.06 10.33 -16.88
C LEU A 66 -1.94 10.04 -17.90
N ALA A 67 -1.59 8.77 -18.08
CA ALA A 67 -0.59 8.38 -19.07
C ALA A 67 -0.94 8.89 -20.48
N ASP A 68 -2.19 8.71 -20.93
CA ASP A 68 -2.62 9.16 -22.25
C ASP A 68 -2.57 10.69 -22.40
N VAL A 69 -2.80 11.44 -21.29
CA VAL A 69 -2.69 12.89 -21.26
C VAL A 69 -1.24 13.33 -21.40
N LEU A 70 -0.34 12.67 -20.67
CA LEU A 70 1.10 12.99 -20.69
C LEU A 70 1.74 12.58 -22.02
N ASP A 71 1.47 11.38 -22.52
CA ASP A 71 1.98 10.88 -23.80
C ASP A 71 1.57 11.80 -24.96
N ARG A 72 0.32 12.29 -24.95
CA ARG A 72 -0.16 13.25 -25.94
C ARG A 72 0.58 14.58 -25.84
N ALA A 73 0.79 15.10 -24.63
CA ALA A 73 1.49 16.34 -24.42
C ALA A 73 2.97 16.25 -24.84
N GLU A 74 3.62 15.12 -24.62
CA GLU A 74 4.98 14.86 -25.11
C GLU A 74 5.03 14.77 -26.64
N ALA A 75 4.07 14.08 -27.26
CA ALA A 75 3.96 14.00 -28.72
C ALA A 75 3.69 15.37 -29.38
N GLU A 76 2.99 16.28 -28.67
CA GLU A 76 2.77 17.67 -29.10
C GLU A 76 4.01 18.55 -28.86
N GLY A 77 5.09 18.03 -28.29
CA GLY A 77 6.34 18.77 -28.03
C GLY A 77 6.23 19.82 -26.93
N ARG A 78 5.32 19.64 -25.96
CA ARG A 78 5.18 20.57 -24.83
C ARG A 78 6.40 20.55 -23.94
N SER A 79 6.69 21.67 -23.31
CA SER A 79 7.79 21.80 -22.35
C SER A 79 7.54 20.98 -21.08
N GLY A 80 8.60 20.61 -20.38
CA GLY A 80 8.49 19.88 -19.11
C GLY A 80 7.58 20.58 -18.09
N ALA A 81 7.67 21.90 -17.96
CA ALA A 81 6.83 22.68 -17.08
C ALA A 81 5.32 22.64 -17.44
N GLU A 82 5.01 22.60 -18.74
CA GLU A 82 3.61 22.47 -19.20
C GLU A 82 3.08 21.06 -18.90
N ILE A 83 3.91 20.03 -19.06
CA ILE A 83 3.55 18.65 -18.75
C ILE A 83 3.34 18.48 -17.24
N ASP A 84 4.21 19.03 -16.40
CA ASP A 84 4.07 19.02 -14.94
C ASP A 84 2.77 19.73 -14.50
N ASN A 85 2.41 20.83 -15.15
CA ASN A 85 1.15 21.54 -14.90
C ASN A 85 -0.07 20.71 -15.31
N LEU A 86 0.02 19.95 -16.42
CA LEU A 86 -1.05 19.03 -16.85
C LEU A 86 -1.21 17.88 -15.86
N GLU A 87 -0.13 17.29 -15.37
CA GLU A 87 -0.16 16.28 -14.33
C GLU A 87 -0.83 16.83 -13.05
N ALA A 88 -0.37 17.97 -12.55
CA ALA A 88 -0.91 18.61 -11.37
C ALA A 88 -2.40 18.93 -11.51
N LYS A 89 -2.82 19.45 -12.67
CA LYS A 89 -4.21 19.72 -12.99
C LYS A 89 -5.05 18.44 -12.97
N TRP A 90 -4.61 17.40 -13.68
CA TRP A 90 -5.31 16.12 -13.73
C TRP A 90 -5.46 15.52 -12.33
N LEU A 91 -4.39 15.53 -11.52
CA LEU A 91 -4.40 15.03 -10.14
C LEU A 91 -5.33 15.84 -9.23
N SER A 92 -5.49 17.15 -9.46
CA SER A 92 -6.41 17.99 -8.71
C SER A 92 -7.89 17.73 -9.02
N GLU A 93 -8.18 17.31 -10.24
CA GLU A 93 -9.53 16.97 -10.71
C GLU A 93 -9.98 15.58 -10.28
N VAL A 94 -9.06 14.71 -9.88
CA VAL A 94 -9.36 13.35 -9.47
C VAL A 94 -9.13 13.17 -7.98
N LYS A 95 -9.99 12.37 -7.34
CA LYS A 95 -9.75 11.97 -5.96
C LYS A 95 -8.97 10.66 -5.96
N LEU A 96 -7.66 10.76 -5.71
CA LEU A 96 -6.84 9.59 -5.47
C LEU A 96 -7.22 8.94 -4.14
N THR A 97 -7.53 7.66 -4.16
CA THR A 97 -7.89 6.86 -2.98
C THR A 97 -7.07 5.59 -2.94
N THR A 98 -6.87 5.05 -1.74
CA THR A 98 -6.43 3.67 -1.64
C THR A 98 -7.54 2.74 -2.09
N PHE A 99 -7.19 1.50 -2.38
CA PHE A 99 -8.18 0.50 -2.73
C PHE A 99 -9.23 0.31 -1.62
N ASP A 100 -8.82 0.34 -0.35
CA ASP A 100 -9.73 0.20 0.79
C ASP A 100 -10.63 1.42 1.01
N GLU A 101 -10.13 2.63 0.78
CA GLU A 101 -10.94 3.86 0.79
C GLU A 101 -11.95 3.87 -0.37
N GLY A 102 -11.57 3.40 -1.55
CA GLY A 102 -12.43 3.32 -2.73
C GLY A 102 -13.67 2.46 -2.53
N LYS A 103 -13.60 1.44 -1.68
CA LYS A 103 -14.73 0.58 -1.31
C LYS A 103 -15.79 1.30 -0.48
N ASN A 104 -15.37 2.21 0.40
CA ASN A 104 -16.26 2.89 1.34
C ASN A 104 -17.07 4.04 0.70
N LEU A 105 -16.77 4.44 -0.53
CA LEU A 105 -17.34 5.62 -1.17
C LEU A 105 -18.69 5.36 -1.86
N SER A 106 -19.17 4.12 -1.94
CA SER A 106 -20.51 3.87 -2.49
C SER A 106 -21.08 2.52 -2.07
N PHE A 107 -22.27 2.51 -1.51
CA PHE A 107 -23.21 1.41 -1.43
C PHE A 107 -23.02 0.33 -0.32
N TRP A 108 -21.89 0.19 0.36
CA TRP A 108 -21.62 -0.95 1.25
C TRP A 108 -21.99 -0.76 2.72
N ALA A 109 -22.53 0.37 3.12
CA ALA A 109 -22.92 0.59 4.53
C ALA A 109 -23.98 -0.40 5.08
N GLY A 110 -24.56 -1.26 4.22
CA GLY A 110 -25.60 -2.19 4.63
C GLY A 110 -25.44 -3.67 4.25
N ALA A 111 -24.44 -4.07 3.47
CA ALA A 111 -24.46 -5.38 2.83
C ALA A 111 -23.28 -6.33 3.18
N VAL A 112 -22.26 -5.88 3.92
CA VAL A 112 -21.15 -6.76 4.36
C VAL A 112 -21.03 -6.71 5.87
N PRO A 113 -21.04 -7.86 6.56
CA PRO A 113 -20.80 -7.90 8.01
C PRO A 113 -19.46 -7.25 8.35
N SER A 114 -19.45 -6.41 9.38
CA SER A 114 -18.29 -5.66 9.89
C SER A 114 -17.07 -6.51 10.29
N SER A 115 -17.18 -7.82 10.30
CA SER A 115 -16.13 -8.78 10.61
C SER A 115 -15.22 -9.16 9.43
N ARG A 116 -15.57 -8.82 8.19
CA ARG A 116 -14.73 -9.05 7.02
C ARG A 116 -14.25 -7.72 6.45
N ARG A 117 -13.15 -7.18 6.98
CA ARG A 117 -12.36 -6.18 6.26
C ARG A 117 -11.80 -6.86 5.01
N LEU A 118 -12.46 -6.63 3.88
CA LEU A 118 -11.97 -7.08 2.59
C LEU A 118 -10.73 -6.25 2.25
N THR A 119 -9.57 -6.84 2.45
CA THR A 119 -8.29 -6.31 1.96
C THR A 119 -8.22 -6.46 0.45
N ARG A 120 -7.24 -5.83 -0.22
CA ARG A 120 -6.94 -6.04 -1.66
C ARG A 120 -6.90 -7.53 -2.03
N PHE A 121 -6.36 -8.35 -1.14
CA PHE A 121 -6.36 -9.80 -1.25
C PHE A 121 -7.80 -10.39 -1.27
N GLY A 122 -8.72 -9.84 -0.46
CA GLY A 122 -10.10 -10.31 -0.43
C GLY A 122 -10.86 -10.13 -1.76
N PHE A 123 -10.52 -9.12 -2.58
CA PHE A 123 -11.14 -8.95 -3.91
C PHE A 123 -10.59 -9.91 -4.94
N TRP A 124 -9.28 -10.18 -4.92
CA TRP A 124 -8.68 -11.22 -5.74
C TRP A 124 -9.25 -12.59 -5.41
N VAL A 125 -9.40 -12.89 -4.12
CA VAL A 125 -10.05 -14.12 -3.66
C VAL A 125 -11.47 -14.21 -4.22
N LEU A 126 -12.26 -13.15 -4.16
CA LEU A 126 -13.63 -13.15 -4.70
C LEU A 126 -13.65 -13.32 -6.23
N ALA A 127 -12.76 -12.68 -6.97
CA ALA A 127 -12.66 -12.84 -8.43
C ALA A 127 -12.27 -14.27 -8.81
N VAL A 128 -11.33 -14.88 -8.08
CA VAL A 128 -10.94 -16.28 -8.27
C VAL A 128 -12.04 -17.23 -7.82
N GLU A 129 -12.71 -16.95 -6.71
CA GLU A 129 -13.88 -17.71 -6.26
C GLU A 129 -14.95 -17.78 -7.33
N GLN A 130 -15.23 -16.66 -7.98
CA GLN A 130 -16.17 -16.61 -9.11
C GLN A 130 -15.66 -17.41 -10.29
N ALA A 131 -14.39 -17.28 -10.67
CA ALA A 131 -13.82 -18.04 -11.77
C ALA A 131 -13.86 -19.56 -11.52
N ILE A 132 -13.61 -20.00 -10.30
CA ILE A 132 -13.78 -21.40 -9.91
C ILE A 132 -15.25 -21.82 -10.01
N GLN A 133 -16.18 -20.95 -9.58
CA GLN A 133 -17.62 -21.19 -9.65
C GLN A 133 -18.12 -21.32 -11.12
N GLU A 134 -17.60 -20.49 -12.00
CA GLU A 134 -17.98 -20.42 -13.42
C GLU A 134 -17.19 -21.41 -14.28
N SER A 135 -16.05 -21.91 -13.81
CA SER A 135 -15.21 -22.83 -14.55
C SER A 135 -15.93 -24.14 -14.84
N GLY A 136 -15.99 -24.50 -16.11
CA GLY A 136 -16.40 -25.83 -16.57
C GLY A 136 -15.38 -26.93 -16.26
N ASN A 137 -14.13 -26.57 -16.00
CA ASN A 137 -13.02 -27.50 -15.74
C ASN A 137 -13.03 -28.02 -14.30
N VAL A 138 -13.67 -27.31 -13.37
CA VAL A 138 -13.80 -27.74 -11.97
C VAL A 138 -15.18 -28.36 -11.75
N PRO A 139 -15.27 -29.67 -11.46
CA PRO A 139 -16.54 -30.34 -11.18
C PRO A 139 -17.29 -29.68 -10.03
N SER A 140 -18.61 -29.59 -10.11
CA SER A 140 -19.45 -28.86 -9.16
C SER A 140 -19.25 -29.31 -7.69
N HIS A 141 -19.03 -30.59 -7.46
CA HIS A 141 -18.77 -31.16 -6.14
C HIS A 141 -17.36 -30.86 -5.59
N HIS A 142 -16.43 -30.43 -6.43
CA HIS A 142 -15.07 -30.02 -6.02
C HIS A 142 -14.90 -28.51 -5.88
N LYS A 143 -15.88 -27.69 -6.26
CA LYS A 143 -15.74 -26.23 -6.26
C LYS A 143 -15.48 -25.67 -4.86
N ALA A 144 -16.15 -26.18 -3.84
CA ALA A 144 -15.94 -25.73 -2.46
C ALA A 144 -14.52 -26.05 -1.96
N SER A 145 -14.02 -27.27 -2.21
CA SER A 145 -12.67 -27.65 -1.81
C SER A 145 -11.59 -26.93 -2.62
N ALA A 146 -11.85 -26.63 -3.89
CA ALA A 146 -10.96 -25.85 -4.73
C ALA A 146 -10.81 -24.40 -4.21
N LEU A 147 -11.91 -23.80 -3.77
CA LEU A 147 -11.91 -22.47 -3.13
C LEU A 147 -11.10 -22.46 -1.83
N GLU A 148 -11.28 -23.44 -1.00
CA GLU A 148 -10.57 -23.55 0.28
C GLU A 148 -9.05 -23.73 0.04
N ARG A 149 -8.66 -24.62 -0.85
CA ARG A 149 -7.27 -24.79 -1.29
C ARG A 149 -6.67 -23.49 -1.84
N TYR A 150 -7.44 -22.73 -2.63
CA TYR A 150 -6.98 -21.45 -3.13
C TYR A 150 -6.73 -20.45 -2.02
N ARG A 151 -7.68 -20.32 -1.08
CA ARG A 151 -7.56 -19.39 0.05
C ARG A 151 -6.34 -19.69 0.93
N GLU A 152 -6.08 -20.96 1.20
CA GLU A 152 -4.92 -21.39 1.99
C GLU A 152 -3.61 -21.15 1.23
N ALA A 153 -3.53 -21.58 -0.02
CA ALA A 153 -2.31 -21.50 -0.81
C ALA A 153 -1.94 -20.07 -1.22
N ALA A 154 -2.93 -19.21 -1.46
CA ALA A 154 -2.73 -17.82 -1.87
C ALA A 154 -2.54 -16.86 -0.68
N ALA A 155 -2.72 -17.31 0.57
CA ALA A 155 -2.54 -16.48 1.74
C ALA A 155 -1.10 -15.95 1.85
N GLY A 156 -0.94 -14.62 1.91
CA GLY A 156 0.38 -13.98 1.99
C GLY A 156 1.22 -13.99 0.72
N LYS A 157 0.67 -14.49 -0.40
CA LYS A 157 1.34 -14.51 -1.70
C LYS A 157 1.21 -13.20 -2.45
N SER A 158 2.12 -12.95 -3.40
CA SER A 158 2.02 -11.86 -4.37
C SER A 158 0.86 -12.09 -5.34
N ASN A 159 0.45 -11.03 -6.06
CA ASN A 159 -0.58 -11.16 -7.10
C ASN A 159 -0.21 -12.17 -8.18
N THR A 160 1.05 -12.23 -8.57
CA THR A 160 1.53 -13.18 -9.60
C THR A 160 1.42 -14.60 -9.08
N GLU A 161 1.97 -14.90 -7.90
CA GLU A 161 1.86 -16.22 -7.29
C GLU A 161 0.41 -16.65 -7.06
N ALA A 162 -0.45 -15.73 -6.61
CA ALA A 162 -1.87 -16.02 -6.41
C ALA A 162 -2.60 -16.33 -7.73
N ARG A 163 -2.20 -15.68 -8.83
CA ARG A 163 -2.71 -15.99 -10.18
C ARG A 163 -2.27 -17.34 -10.67
N ASP A 164 -1.01 -17.71 -10.47
CA ASP A 164 -0.46 -18.99 -10.84
C ASP A 164 -1.17 -20.13 -10.09
N ILE A 165 -1.38 -19.95 -8.77
CA ILE A 165 -2.17 -20.88 -7.94
C ILE A 165 -3.61 -21.01 -8.46
N ALA A 166 -4.23 -19.89 -8.86
CA ALA A 166 -5.58 -19.93 -9.43
C ALA A 166 -5.61 -20.67 -10.77
N ALA A 167 -4.62 -20.43 -11.63
CA ALA A 167 -4.49 -21.10 -12.92
C ALA A 167 -4.34 -22.63 -12.76
N ASP A 168 -3.53 -23.06 -11.81
CA ASP A 168 -3.34 -24.47 -11.48
C ASP A 168 -4.64 -25.14 -10.99
N ILE A 169 -5.40 -24.44 -10.18
CA ILE A 169 -6.67 -24.96 -9.63
C ILE A 169 -7.77 -25.02 -10.70
N ILE A 170 -7.82 -24.02 -11.58
CA ILE A 170 -8.84 -23.91 -12.65
C ILE A 170 -8.47 -24.79 -13.87
N GLY A 171 -7.19 -25.13 -14.01
CA GLY A 171 -6.67 -25.88 -15.17
C GLY A 171 -6.63 -25.05 -16.45
N SER A 172 -6.61 -23.73 -16.35
CA SER A 172 -6.47 -22.79 -17.46
C SER A 172 -5.74 -21.53 -17.00
N GLN A 173 -5.00 -20.90 -17.91
CA GLN A 173 -4.36 -19.63 -17.58
C GLN A 173 -5.41 -18.58 -17.19
N VAL A 174 -5.18 -17.95 -16.05
CA VAL A 174 -5.97 -16.82 -15.56
C VAL A 174 -5.29 -15.56 -16.07
N ASP A 175 -5.65 -15.14 -17.26
CA ASP A 175 -5.12 -13.93 -17.90
C ASP A 175 -5.90 -12.69 -17.41
N TRP A 176 -5.77 -12.42 -16.10
CA TRP A 176 -6.37 -11.24 -15.49
C TRP A 176 -5.28 -10.27 -15.09
N ASP A 177 -5.24 -9.18 -15.81
CA ASP A 177 -4.60 -7.99 -15.32
C ASP A 177 -5.46 -7.33 -14.20
N TRP A 178 -4.92 -6.30 -13.60
CA TRP A 178 -5.59 -5.56 -12.54
C TRP A 178 -6.97 -5.04 -12.96
N ASP A 179 -7.09 -4.56 -14.21
CA ASP A 179 -8.30 -3.97 -14.73
C ASP A 179 -9.40 -5.02 -14.93
N ARG A 180 -9.02 -6.20 -15.35
CA ARG A 180 -9.95 -7.31 -15.58
C ARG A 180 -10.44 -7.94 -14.28
N ALA A 181 -9.59 -8.09 -13.27
CA ALA A 181 -10.01 -8.54 -11.95
C ALA A 181 -10.96 -7.53 -11.28
N SER A 182 -10.71 -6.24 -11.46
CA SER A 182 -11.59 -5.15 -11.06
C SER A 182 -12.92 -5.18 -11.79
N PHE A 183 -12.90 -5.49 -13.08
CA PHE A 183 -14.10 -5.60 -13.91
C PHE A 183 -14.98 -6.80 -13.51
N ILE A 184 -14.38 -7.96 -13.25
CA ILE A 184 -15.11 -9.16 -12.82
C ILE A 184 -15.78 -8.92 -11.46
N GLY A 185 -15.06 -8.35 -10.50
CA GLY A 185 -15.63 -7.98 -9.21
C GLY A 185 -16.78 -6.95 -9.34
N ALA A 186 -16.65 -6.00 -10.26
CA ALA A 186 -17.68 -4.99 -10.52
C ALA A 186 -18.93 -5.57 -11.21
N LEU A 187 -18.76 -6.52 -12.12
CA LEU A 187 -19.89 -7.15 -12.85
C LEU A 187 -20.79 -7.96 -11.92
N PHE A 188 -20.17 -8.68 -10.96
CA PHE A 188 -20.92 -9.55 -10.04
C PHE A 188 -21.75 -8.79 -9.01
N PHE A 189 -21.30 -7.61 -8.60
CA PHE A 189 -21.94 -6.84 -7.53
C PHE A 189 -22.67 -5.57 -8.02
N HIS A 190 -22.82 -5.34 -9.31
CA HIS A 190 -23.22 -4.02 -9.85
C HIS A 190 -22.32 -2.89 -9.36
N LEU A 191 -21.07 -3.21 -9.02
CA LEU A 191 -20.10 -2.28 -8.49
C LEU A 191 -19.39 -1.54 -9.63
N THR A 192 -19.94 -0.40 -9.99
CA THR A 192 -19.34 0.53 -10.95
C THR A 192 -18.14 1.30 -10.38
N SER A 193 -17.41 0.76 -9.43
CA SER A 193 -16.47 1.59 -8.68
C SER A 193 -15.21 0.88 -8.19
N THR A 194 -14.50 0.31 -9.12
CA THR A 194 -13.13 -0.12 -8.84
C THR A 194 -12.14 0.95 -9.30
N LEU A 195 -11.01 1.02 -8.61
CA LEU A 195 -9.88 1.81 -9.08
C LEU A 195 -9.33 1.10 -10.32
N ASP A 196 -9.65 1.61 -11.49
CA ASP A 196 -9.32 0.98 -12.78
C ASP A 196 -7.92 1.38 -13.23
N VAL A 197 -7.35 2.45 -12.67
CA VAL A 197 -6.02 2.92 -13.03
C VAL A 197 -5.25 3.34 -11.78
N VAL A 198 -3.98 2.97 -11.73
CA VAL A 198 -3.00 3.48 -10.75
C VAL A 198 -2.10 4.48 -11.49
N PRO A 199 -2.40 5.78 -11.42
CA PRO A 199 -1.63 6.78 -12.12
C PRO A 199 -0.20 6.82 -11.55
N ARG A 200 0.77 7.01 -12.44
CA ARG A 200 2.18 7.22 -12.09
C ARG A 200 2.55 8.66 -12.39
N THR A 201 3.54 9.16 -11.67
CA THR A 201 4.21 10.40 -12.07
C THR A 201 4.95 10.17 -13.38
N ARG A 202 5.37 11.26 -14.02
CA ARG A 202 6.18 11.24 -15.25
C ARG A 202 7.45 10.37 -15.10
N GLU A 203 8.06 10.35 -13.91
CA GLU A 203 9.23 9.52 -13.60
C GLU A 203 8.86 8.05 -13.27
N GLY A 204 7.60 7.69 -13.37
CA GLY A 204 7.09 6.34 -13.15
C GLY A 204 6.83 5.96 -11.69
N TYR A 205 6.84 6.90 -10.75
CA TYR A 205 6.50 6.64 -9.35
C TYR A 205 5.00 6.43 -9.14
N TYR A 206 4.66 5.56 -8.22
CA TYR A 206 3.30 5.33 -7.75
C TYR A 206 2.93 6.30 -6.63
N HIS A 207 1.75 6.87 -6.70
CA HIS A 207 1.20 7.65 -5.60
C HIS A 207 0.84 6.75 -4.43
N THR A 208 1.22 7.14 -3.22
CA THR A 208 0.90 6.38 -2.00
C THR A 208 0.21 7.26 -0.96
N THR A 209 -0.53 6.61 -0.07
CA THR A 209 -0.94 7.25 1.17
C THR A 209 0.21 7.20 2.16
N GLY A 210 0.41 8.28 2.90
CA GLY A 210 1.29 8.26 4.05
C GLY A 210 0.51 7.91 5.32
N GLY A 211 1.04 8.33 6.46
CA GLY A 211 0.42 8.18 7.76
C GLY A 211 1.01 7.05 8.59
N VAL A 212 0.50 6.96 9.82
CA VAL A 212 1.02 6.01 10.81
C VAL A 212 0.87 4.56 10.35
N ASP A 213 -0.21 4.22 9.64
CA ASP A 213 -0.45 2.85 9.18
C ASP A 213 0.61 2.39 8.17
N ALA A 214 0.97 3.26 7.22
CA ALA A 214 2.04 3.00 6.27
C ALA A 214 3.40 2.87 6.98
N ALA A 215 3.67 3.76 7.93
CA ALA A 215 4.91 3.74 8.71
C ALA A 215 5.02 2.46 9.57
N VAL A 216 3.94 2.05 10.23
CA VAL A 216 3.89 0.82 11.04
C VAL A 216 4.07 -0.43 10.18
N SER A 217 3.39 -0.52 9.03
CA SER A 217 3.52 -1.65 8.11
C SER A 217 4.98 -1.87 7.71
N ARG A 218 5.67 -0.80 7.34
CA ARG A 218 7.10 -0.85 6.97
C ARG A 218 7.99 -1.13 8.17
N ALA A 219 7.76 -0.48 9.30
CA ALA A 219 8.53 -0.66 10.52
C ALA A 219 8.48 -2.11 11.04
N LEU A 220 7.30 -2.73 11.02
CA LEU A 220 7.13 -4.15 11.37
C LEU A 220 7.92 -5.07 10.43
N ALA A 221 7.97 -4.73 9.14
CA ALA A 221 8.75 -5.49 8.17
C ALA A 221 10.27 -5.32 8.37
N PHE A 222 10.72 -4.15 8.86
CA PHE A 222 12.13 -3.86 9.12
C PHE A 222 12.63 -4.40 10.47
N ALA A 223 11.74 -4.52 11.45
CA ALA A 223 12.08 -4.86 12.83
C ALA A 223 12.95 -6.12 12.98
N PRO A 224 12.79 -7.22 12.21
CA PRO A 224 13.67 -8.38 12.30
C PRO A 224 15.11 -8.11 11.83
N TYR A 225 15.36 -7.04 11.06
CA TYR A 225 16.62 -6.78 10.37
C TYR A 225 17.38 -5.58 10.90
N ALA A 226 16.90 -4.95 11.98
CA ALA A 226 17.54 -3.78 12.58
C ALA A 226 17.47 -3.85 14.11
N ASP A 227 18.42 -3.21 14.78
CA ASP A 227 18.46 -3.13 16.25
C ASP A 227 17.39 -2.14 16.75
N MET A 228 17.21 -1.05 16.01
CA MET A 228 16.27 0.01 16.34
C MET A 228 15.40 0.38 15.13
N ILE A 229 14.21 0.93 15.42
CA ILE A 229 13.30 1.48 14.41
C ILE A 229 13.13 2.97 14.67
N TRP A 230 13.30 3.77 13.61
CA TRP A 230 13.13 5.21 13.63
C TRP A 230 11.91 5.64 12.81
N LEU A 231 10.96 6.27 13.48
CA LEU A 231 9.86 6.97 12.83
C LEU A 231 10.27 8.43 12.55
N GLU A 232 10.38 8.77 11.27
CA GLU A 232 10.51 10.17 10.85
C GLU A 232 9.14 10.81 10.68
N THR A 233 8.96 12.02 11.26
CA THR A 233 7.71 12.78 11.20
C THR A 233 7.96 14.22 10.79
N LYS A 234 6.94 14.85 10.20
CA LYS A 234 7.00 16.29 9.83
C LYS A 234 6.74 17.21 11.01
N THR A 235 5.92 16.77 11.94
CA THR A 235 5.45 17.57 13.09
C THR A 235 5.51 16.73 14.35
N PRO A 236 5.67 17.35 15.53
CA PRO A 236 5.63 16.64 16.79
C PRO A 236 4.19 16.27 17.12
N ASP A 237 3.90 14.97 17.18
CA ASP A 237 2.61 14.42 17.58
C ASP A 237 2.82 13.25 18.55
N LEU A 238 2.51 13.48 19.83
CA LEU A 238 2.66 12.48 20.87
C LEU A 238 1.71 11.29 20.68
N GLN A 239 0.48 11.52 20.25
CA GLN A 239 -0.50 10.44 20.05
C GLN A 239 -0.07 9.54 18.89
N GLN A 240 0.44 10.14 17.82
CA GLN A 240 1.02 9.43 16.69
C GLN A 240 2.20 8.56 17.14
N ALA A 241 3.14 9.15 17.89
CA ALA A 241 4.31 8.45 18.41
C ALA A 241 3.93 7.28 19.33
N GLN A 242 2.98 7.48 20.24
CA GLN A 242 2.46 6.43 21.13
C GLN A 242 1.76 5.31 20.36
N SER A 243 0.93 5.66 19.38
CA SER A 243 0.25 4.67 18.52
C SER A 243 1.26 3.82 17.75
N PHE A 244 2.27 4.45 17.16
CA PHE A 244 3.35 3.75 16.48
C PHE A 244 4.10 2.83 17.44
N ALA A 245 4.55 3.33 18.58
CA ALA A 245 5.31 2.57 19.57
C ALA A 245 4.55 1.34 20.06
N ARG A 246 3.27 1.50 20.42
CA ARG A 246 2.42 0.40 20.87
C ARG A 246 2.34 -0.71 19.83
N ARG A 247 2.03 -0.35 18.58
CA ARG A 247 1.85 -1.32 17.49
C ARG A 247 3.14 -2.08 17.13
N ILE A 248 4.31 -1.45 17.30
CA ILE A 248 5.59 -2.16 17.11
C ILE A 248 5.87 -3.09 18.29
N ARG A 249 5.70 -2.61 19.53
CA ARG A 249 5.97 -3.39 20.75
C ARG A 249 5.01 -4.57 20.95
N ASP A 250 3.79 -4.48 20.45
CA ASP A 250 2.84 -5.60 20.45
C ASP A 250 3.39 -6.85 19.74
N LYS A 251 4.29 -6.64 18.75
CA LYS A 251 4.93 -7.73 17.98
C LYS A 251 6.39 -7.93 18.34
N PHE A 252 7.08 -6.88 18.74
CA PHE A 252 8.49 -6.85 19.08
C PHE A 252 8.70 -6.10 20.40
N PRO A 253 8.39 -6.69 21.56
CA PRO A 253 8.39 -6.01 22.87
C PRO A 253 9.73 -5.35 23.20
N GLU A 254 10.84 -6.02 22.85
CA GLU A 254 12.22 -5.56 23.14
C GLU A 254 12.77 -4.57 22.10
N LYS A 255 11.97 -4.20 21.08
CA LYS A 255 12.49 -3.34 20.03
C LYS A 255 12.66 -1.90 20.50
N TRP A 256 13.87 -1.39 20.36
CA TRP A 256 14.18 -0.01 20.63
C TRP A 256 13.61 0.89 19.53
N LEU A 257 13.09 2.03 19.96
CA LEU A 257 12.46 3.00 19.08
C LEU A 257 13.18 4.34 19.16
N VAL A 258 13.32 4.99 18.00
CA VAL A 258 13.94 6.30 17.85
C VAL A 258 12.89 7.25 17.29
N TYR A 259 12.83 8.46 17.83
CA TYR A 259 11.97 9.53 17.37
C TYR A 259 12.79 10.81 17.17
N ASN A 260 12.45 11.62 16.15
CA ASN A 260 13.13 12.86 15.93
C ASN A 260 12.52 13.98 16.80
N LEU A 261 13.37 14.71 17.49
CA LEU A 261 13.02 15.90 18.27
C LEU A 261 13.66 17.11 17.62
N SER A 262 13.31 17.35 16.33
CA SER A 262 13.95 18.40 15.54
C SER A 262 13.75 19.79 16.14
N PRO A 263 14.81 20.61 16.26
CA PRO A 263 14.69 22.01 16.64
C PRO A 263 13.86 22.83 15.65
N SER A 264 13.75 22.36 14.40
CA SER A 264 12.94 23.00 13.34
C SER A 264 11.44 22.81 13.51
N PHE A 265 11.02 21.92 14.40
CA PHE A 265 9.60 21.79 14.73
C PHE A 265 9.12 23.05 15.43
N ASN A 266 8.00 23.59 15.00
CA ASN A 266 7.32 24.66 15.72
C ASN A 266 6.57 24.10 16.94
N TRP A 267 7.33 23.75 17.99
CA TRP A 267 6.82 23.08 19.19
C TRP A 267 5.65 23.84 19.84
N SER A 268 5.76 25.19 19.87
CA SER A 268 4.71 26.02 20.46
C SER A 268 3.39 25.97 19.70
N ALA A 269 3.44 25.91 18.38
CA ALA A 269 2.24 25.78 17.54
C ALA A 269 1.53 24.42 17.74
N HIS A 270 2.24 23.42 18.26
CA HIS A 270 1.70 22.08 18.57
C HIS A 270 1.37 21.88 20.05
N GLY A 271 1.25 22.99 20.83
CA GLY A 271 0.83 22.94 22.23
C GLY A 271 1.96 22.65 23.22
N TYR A 272 3.21 22.63 22.78
CA TYR A 272 4.37 22.39 23.64
C TYR A 272 5.04 23.71 24.01
N SER A 273 4.51 24.41 25.01
CA SER A 273 5.03 25.68 25.49
C SER A 273 5.78 25.52 26.82
N GLY A 274 6.89 26.27 26.98
CA GLY A 274 7.67 26.35 28.21
C GLY A 274 9.10 25.83 28.10
N PRO A 275 9.91 25.98 29.17
CA PRO A 275 11.32 25.53 29.19
C PRO A 275 11.49 24.01 29.17
N TYR A 276 10.41 23.29 29.47
CA TYR A 276 10.35 21.85 29.36
C TYR A 276 9.67 21.47 28.04
N ARG A 277 10.44 21.36 26.96
CA ARG A 277 10.03 20.53 25.82
C ARG A 277 9.64 19.17 26.40
N PRO A 278 8.47 18.60 26.05
CA PRO A 278 8.06 17.36 26.67
C PRO A 278 9.20 16.36 26.55
N GLN A 279 9.75 15.94 27.67
CA GLN A 279 10.52 14.73 27.69
C GLN A 279 9.49 13.67 27.33
N LEU A 280 9.50 13.24 26.06
CA LEU A 280 8.75 12.07 25.60
C LEU A 280 9.29 10.88 26.36
N ARG A 281 8.89 10.72 27.61
CA ARG A 281 9.09 9.49 28.37
C ARG A 281 8.15 8.48 27.73
N PHE A 282 8.67 7.74 26.79
CA PHE A 282 8.03 6.49 26.43
C PHE A 282 8.04 5.64 27.68
N ALA A 283 6.90 5.50 28.34
CA ALA A 283 6.76 4.60 29.45
C ALA A 283 7.20 3.21 28.98
N THR A 284 8.16 2.68 29.67
CA THR A 284 8.64 1.31 29.56
C THR A 284 7.51 0.31 29.78
#